data_734ca8c81b5f07499ac68d809b2f0c14
#
_entry.id   734ca8c81b5f07499ac68d809b2f0c14
#
_cell.length_a   1.000
_cell.length_b   1.000
_cell.length_c   1.000
_cell.angle_alpha   90.00
_cell.angle_beta   90.00
_cell.angle_gamma   90.00
#
_symmetry.space_group_name_H-M   'P 1'
#
loop_
_entity.id
_entity.type
_entity.pdbx_description
1 polymer ?
#
loop_
_entity_poly.entity_id
_entity_poly.type
_entity_poly.pdbx_seq_one_letter_code
_entity_poly.pdbx_strand_id
1 'polypeptide(L)'
;MIPGDKVADVIQEASYVVLSATLVLLALAAYIARPSVLHGVARRARSRFVAGVPLGTLVIVCANVAFFYLGQRAYTGEVLTVPYLSWSYGYPTGFLTGPIGHASVSHITGNLLAAVVFGPVVEYVIGHKVTLSGERARHPVVRGAVGVPLAWYAVGVVVSFFSWGPSIGFSGVVFFLFGFAVVFYPLASVVLLVANDAVGVLVSALRSPVSTASAGEGFVTPSWANVALDGHLLGLLLGVVAAVYVARRRGAEVDGYRVGGAVLVLGLVQSLYAVWTVDGSTYILYRAVGVAFVGVLAVLAGYFAEVESSSRPLRAIEDFAPRRAVSVSAVLVPVVVLCAVGFVTGFGTVSTVDDVETVEVEGYSVWYGEDVENERVVSVPFIDVAPVNFTVSGVIVTNDDRGIWYRAASTERLRTGPSRTFLVGGLGWHREVEVDRVGLESSTGNESYSVLVTVGNETRAVYDSPPARTRTEVDGWSLNLTVEGGERAVAMRRGSETRTVPLRERMFTVEGVGFETDDGTVLAGAGDTTRAAVGRVTGARQNLSR
;
A
#
# COMPACT_ATOMS: atom_id res chain seq x y z
N MET A 1 -6.23 -10.21 -41.65
CA MET A 1 -6.45 -10.23 -40.19
C MET A 1 -5.93 -8.93 -39.65
N ILE A 2 -6.76 -8.11 -39.00
CA ILE A 2 -6.30 -6.86 -38.37
C ILE A 2 -5.47 -7.29 -37.14
N PRO A 3 -4.23 -6.80 -36.92
CA PRO A 3 -3.44 -7.10 -35.73
C PRO A 3 -4.24 -6.76 -34.49
N GLY A 4 -4.22 -7.64 -33.49
CA GLY A 4 -5.00 -7.48 -32.24
C GLY A 4 -4.79 -6.14 -31.52
N ASP A 5 -3.58 -5.59 -31.61
CA ASP A 5 -3.21 -4.31 -31.02
C ASP A 5 -4.01 -3.14 -31.63
N LYS A 6 -4.22 -3.13 -32.96
CA LYS A 6 -5.03 -2.08 -33.64
C LYS A 6 -6.52 -2.16 -33.29
N VAL A 7 -7.03 -3.37 -33.00
CA VAL A 7 -8.43 -3.53 -32.57
C VAL A 7 -8.59 -3.00 -31.13
N ALA A 8 -7.62 -3.26 -30.28
CA ALA A 8 -7.62 -2.74 -28.91
C ALA A 8 -7.58 -1.20 -28.89
N ASP A 9 -6.75 -0.57 -29.69
CA ASP A 9 -6.65 0.89 -29.81
C ASP A 9 -7.97 1.53 -30.26
N VAL A 10 -8.60 0.97 -31.29
CA VAL A 10 -9.90 1.46 -31.80
C VAL A 10 -11.00 1.30 -30.75
N ILE A 11 -11.04 0.17 -30.05
CA ILE A 11 -12.01 -0.05 -28.96
C ILE A 11 -11.73 0.94 -27.81
N GLN A 12 -10.47 1.21 -27.48
CA GLN A 12 -10.09 2.16 -26.45
C GLN A 12 -10.56 3.57 -26.78
N GLU A 13 -10.30 4.08 -27.98
CA GLU A 13 -10.76 5.41 -28.42
C GLU A 13 -12.29 5.50 -28.47
N ALA A 14 -12.95 4.49 -29.02
CA ALA A 14 -14.42 4.43 -29.07
C ALA A 14 -15.02 4.41 -27.64
N SER A 15 -14.40 3.70 -26.69
CA SER A 15 -14.86 3.60 -25.32
C SER A 15 -14.82 4.95 -24.61
N TYR A 16 -13.80 5.77 -24.81
CA TYR A 16 -13.75 7.14 -24.24
C TYR A 16 -14.90 8.01 -24.77
N VAL A 17 -15.18 7.95 -26.07
CA VAL A 17 -16.27 8.73 -26.67
C VAL A 17 -17.62 8.28 -26.12
N VAL A 18 -17.90 6.98 -26.12
CA VAL A 18 -19.16 6.40 -25.64
C VAL A 18 -19.36 6.70 -24.16
N LEU A 19 -18.33 6.52 -23.32
CA LEU A 19 -18.40 6.76 -21.89
C LEU A 19 -18.63 8.24 -21.58
N SER A 20 -17.90 9.14 -22.26
CA SER A 20 -18.08 10.58 -22.11
C SER A 20 -19.48 11.05 -22.53
N ALA A 21 -19.98 10.56 -23.66
CA ALA A 21 -21.33 10.82 -24.14
C ALA A 21 -22.40 10.32 -23.16
N THR A 22 -22.21 9.11 -22.62
CA THR A 22 -23.12 8.54 -21.60
C THR A 22 -23.16 9.39 -20.35
N LEU A 23 -22.01 9.87 -19.83
CA LEU A 23 -21.94 10.76 -18.67
C LEU A 23 -22.66 12.09 -18.91
N VAL A 24 -22.46 12.70 -20.08
CA VAL A 24 -23.16 13.93 -20.46
C VAL A 24 -24.67 13.70 -20.52
N LEU A 25 -25.12 12.59 -21.13
CA LEU A 25 -26.53 12.24 -21.20
C LEU A 25 -27.14 11.98 -19.81
N LEU A 26 -26.42 11.28 -18.91
CA LEU A 26 -26.87 11.06 -17.53
C LEU A 26 -26.96 12.38 -16.76
N ALA A 27 -25.98 13.27 -16.90
CA ALA A 27 -26.01 14.60 -16.27
C ALA A 27 -27.18 15.44 -16.77
N LEU A 28 -27.43 15.42 -18.09
CA LEU A 28 -28.54 16.11 -18.71
C LEU A 28 -29.89 15.54 -18.28
N ALA A 29 -30.02 14.21 -18.25
CA ALA A 29 -31.22 13.53 -17.77
C ALA A 29 -31.51 13.86 -16.29
N ALA A 30 -30.49 13.86 -15.42
CA ALA A 30 -30.61 14.25 -14.02
C ALA A 30 -31.03 15.72 -13.87
N TYR A 31 -30.48 16.61 -14.71
CA TYR A 31 -30.86 18.03 -14.73
C TYR A 31 -32.32 18.22 -15.17
N ILE A 32 -32.75 17.55 -16.21
CA ILE A 32 -34.14 17.65 -16.75
C ILE A 32 -35.14 17.02 -15.79
N ALA A 33 -34.79 15.84 -15.22
CA ALA A 33 -35.73 15.08 -14.39
C ALA A 33 -36.05 15.77 -13.03
N ARG A 34 -35.07 16.45 -12.42
CA ARG A 34 -35.23 17.02 -11.07
C ARG A 34 -34.49 18.35 -10.83
N PRO A 35 -34.77 19.44 -11.56
CA PRO A 35 -34.08 20.69 -11.36
C PRO A 35 -34.32 21.28 -9.95
N SER A 36 -35.49 21.03 -9.35
CA SER A 36 -35.80 21.47 -7.98
C SER A 36 -34.91 20.85 -6.90
N VAL A 37 -34.48 19.58 -7.08
CA VAL A 37 -33.56 18.92 -6.15
C VAL A 37 -32.18 19.58 -6.23
N LEU A 38 -31.65 19.79 -7.44
CA LEU A 38 -30.36 20.46 -7.64
C LEU A 38 -30.36 21.89 -7.07
N HIS A 39 -31.41 22.65 -7.30
CA HIS A 39 -31.57 24.00 -6.71
C HIS A 39 -31.69 23.95 -5.19
N GLY A 40 -32.34 22.92 -4.63
CA GLY A 40 -32.45 22.68 -3.19
C GLY A 40 -31.09 22.36 -2.56
N VAL A 41 -30.30 21.50 -3.20
CA VAL A 41 -28.91 21.15 -2.80
C VAL A 41 -28.02 22.39 -2.87
N ALA A 42 -28.03 23.14 -3.98
CA ALA A 42 -27.23 24.33 -4.16
C ALA A 42 -27.55 25.41 -3.10
N ARG A 43 -28.84 25.61 -2.77
CA ARG A 43 -29.28 26.53 -1.72
C ARG A 43 -28.77 26.10 -0.34
N ARG A 44 -28.86 24.83 0.01
CA ARG A 44 -28.34 24.29 1.27
C ARG A 44 -26.81 24.38 1.34
N ALA A 45 -26.12 24.12 0.24
CA ALA A 45 -24.65 24.27 0.15
C ALA A 45 -24.26 25.75 0.40
N ARG A 46 -24.92 26.72 -0.25
CA ARG A 46 -24.65 28.14 -0.04
C ARG A 46 -24.92 28.60 1.39
N SER A 47 -25.87 27.99 2.10
CA SER A 47 -26.18 28.35 3.50
C SER A 47 -25.17 27.74 4.51
N ARG A 48 -24.41 26.75 4.14
CA ARG A 48 -23.52 26.01 5.05
C ARG A 48 -22.03 26.16 4.73
N PHE A 49 -21.70 26.29 3.45
CA PHE A 49 -20.32 26.47 2.98
C PHE A 49 -20.08 27.94 2.57
N VAL A 50 -18.83 28.36 2.68
CA VAL A 50 -18.39 29.67 2.16
C VAL A 50 -18.53 29.67 0.63
N ALA A 51 -19.30 30.60 0.11
CA ALA A 51 -19.66 30.67 -1.31
C ALA A 51 -20.28 29.37 -1.89
N GLY A 52 -20.83 28.50 -1.05
CA GLY A 52 -21.42 27.22 -1.44
C GLY A 52 -20.39 26.09 -1.69
N VAL A 53 -19.13 26.30 -1.34
CA VAL A 53 -18.02 25.39 -1.63
C VAL A 53 -17.41 24.84 -0.33
N PRO A 54 -17.18 23.52 -0.20
CA PRO A 54 -16.48 22.91 0.93
C PRO A 54 -14.97 23.19 0.83
N LEU A 55 -14.56 24.39 1.27
CA LEU A 55 -13.18 24.87 1.12
C LEU A 55 -12.15 23.98 1.81
N GLY A 56 -12.49 23.42 2.97
CA GLY A 56 -11.58 22.54 3.69
C GLY A 56 -11.26 21.27 2.92
N THR A 57 -12.30 20.66 2.35
CA THR A 57 -12.16 19.50 1.47
C THR A 57 -11.30 19.82 0.26
N LEU A 58 -11.59 20.95 -0.42
CA LEU A 58 -10.82 21.37 -1.59
C LEU A 58 -9.33 21.58 -1.27
N VAL A 59 -9.03 22.32 -0.20
CA VAL A 59 -7.65 22.64 0.18
C VAL A 59 -6.86 21.36 0.49
N ILE A 60 -7.43 20.43 1.27
CA ILE A 60 -6.70 19.19 1.62
C ILE A 60 -6.52 18.27 0.42
N VAL A 61 -7.51 18.20 -0.48
CA VAL A 61 -7.40 17.45 -1.75
C VAL A 61 -6.28 18.04 -2.61
N CYS A 62 -6.27 19.37 -2.80
CA CYS A 62 -5.21 20.04 -3.55
C CYS A 62 -3.82 19.84 -2.91
N ALA A 63 -3.73 19.88 -1.58
CA ALA A 63 -2.47 19.66 -0.86
C ALA A 63 -1.94 18.24 -1.07
N ASN A 64 -2.81 17.22 -1.01
CA ASN A 64 -2.42 15.84 -1.30
C ASN A 64 -1.95 15.66 -2.75
N VAL A 65 -2.69 16.21 -3.72
CA VAL A 65 -2.29 16.16 -5.14
C VAL A 65 -0.95 16.86 -5.35
N ALA A 66 -0.78 18.05 -4.79
CA ALA A 66 0.47 18.81 -4.92
C ALA A 66 1.65 18.04 -4.30
N PHE A 67 1.49 17.46 -3.11
CA PHE A 67 2.54 16.68 -2.47
C PHE A 67 2.87 15.42 -3.27
N PHE A 68 1.87 14.70 -3.77
CA PHE A 68 2.06 13.48 -4.57
C PHE A 68 2.85 13.77 -5.85
N TYR A 69 2.44 14.79 -6.61
CA TYR A 69 3.13 15.10 -7.87
C TYR A 69 4.45 15.87 -7.67
N LEU A 70 4.52 16.83 -6.74
CA LEU A 70 5.68 17.68 -6.58
C LEU A 70 6.67 17.16 -5.52
N GLY A 71 6.16 16.71 -4.37
CA GLY A 71 6.99 16.17 -3.27
C GLY A 71 7.47 14.75 -3.54
N GLN A 72 6.55 13.86 -3.93
CA GLN A 72 6.85 12.45 -4.24
C GLN A 72 7.24 12.20 -5.70
N ARG A 73 7.23 13.24 -6.55
CA ARG A 73 7.66 13.19 -7.96
C ARG A 73 6.91 12.19 -8.84
N ALA A 74 5.66 11.89 -8.54
CA ALA A 74 4.86 10.91 -9.28
C ALA A 74 4.74 11.20 -10.80
N TYR A 75 5.08 12.41 -11.25
CA TYR A 75 5.14 12.76 -12.67
C TYR A 75 6.28 12.05 -13.43
N THR A 76 7.27 11.47 -12.75
CA THR A 76 8.39 10.76 -13.39
C THR A 76 8.07 9.30 -13.72
N GLY A 77 6.91 8.78 -13.30
CA GLY A 77 6.51 7.38 -13.47
C GLY A 77 6.71 6.55 -12.20
N GLU A 78 7.83 6.72 -11.48
CA GLU A 78 8.09 6.09 -10.20
C GLU A 78 7.78 7.06 -9.05
N VAL A 79 7.19 6.53 -7.97
CA VAL A 79 6.78 7.34 -6.81
C VAL A 79 7.79 7.22 -5.68
N LEU A 80 8.37 8.34 -5.27
CA LEU A 80 9.24 8.37 -4.10
C LEU A 80 8.42 8.17 -2.83
N THR A 81 8.49 6.98 -2.24
CA THR A 81 7.69 6.60 -1.05
C THR A 81 8.54 6.45 0.19
N VAL A 82 9.71 5.81 0.07
CA VAL A 82 10.56 5.39 1.18
C VAL A 82 10.81 6.50 2.23
N PRO A 83 11.22 7.73 1.87
CA PRO A 83 11.51 8.76 2.86
C PRO A 83 10.25 9.38 3.51
N TYR A 84 9.05 9.05 3.03
CA TYR A 84 7.80 9.67 3.49
C TYR A 84 6.90 8.72 4.30
N LEU A 85 7.31 7.46 4.50
CA LEU A 85 6.66 6.56 5.44
C LEU A 85 7.03 6.91 6.90
N SER A 86 6.12 6.66 7.82
CA SER A 86 6.33 6.84 9.27
C SER A 86 7.15 5.70 9.86
N TRP A 87 8.47 5.71 9.67
CA TRP A 87 9.36 4.61 10.02
C TRP A 87 9.58 4.47 11.52
N SER A 88 10.10 5.48 12.17
CA SER A 88 10.43 5.48 13.59
C SER A 88 10.30 6.87 14.19
N TYR A 89 10.18 6.99 15.50
CA TYR A 89 10.14 8.28 16.18
C TYR A 89 11.44 9.07 16.04
N GLY A 90 12.56 8.40 15.75
CA GLY A 90 13.81 9.04 15.36
C GLY A 90 13.76 9.78 14.02
N TYR A 91 12.73 9.51 13.19
CA TYR A 91 12.54 10.12 11.88
C TYR A 91 11.18 10.84 11.75
N PRO A 92 11.00 12.01 12.38
CA PRO A 92 9.71 12.71 12.44
C PRO A 92 9.18 13.15 11.07
N THR A 93 10.04 13.30 10.07
CA THR A 93 9.63 13.67 8.70
C THR A 93 8.57 12.70 8.16
N GLY A 94 8.73 11.40 8.38
CA GLY A 94 7.77 10.39 7.92
C GLY A 94 6.38 10.56 8.55
N PHE A 95 6.30 10.90 9.85
CA PHE A 95 5.02 11.14 10.52
C PHE A 95 4.32 12.41 10.06
N LEU A 96 5.06 13.42 9.65
CA LEU A 96 4.51 14.66 9.11
C LEU A 96 4.10 14.53 7.64
N THR A 97 4.81 13.75 6.86
CA THR A 97 4.56 13.62 5.42
C THR A 97 3.70 12.40 5.06
N GLY A 98 3.79 11.33 5.84
CA GLY A 98 3.01 10.10 5.63
C GLY A 98 1.51 10.32 5.43
N PRO A 99 0.83 11.15 6.24
CA PRO A 99 -0.60 11.41 6.10
C PRO A 99 -1.04 12.03 4.76
N ILE A 100 -0.14 12.69 4.05
CA ILE A 100 -0.42 13.32 2.74
C ILE A 100 0.34 12.64 1.59
N GLY A 101 1.24 11.70 1.90
CA GLY A 101 1.95 10.88 0.94
C GLY A 101 1.10 9.70 0.45
N HIS A 102 1.44 9.14 -0.72
CA HIS A 102 0.76 7.99 -1.28
C HIS A 102 1.72 7.07 -2.02
N ALA A 103 1.47 5.76 -1.97
CA ALA A 103 2.34 4.77 -2.60
C ALA A 103 2.12 4.61 -4.11
N SER A 104 0.97 5.04 -4.64
CA SER A 104 0.63 4.89 -6.05
C SER A 104 -0.50 5.82 -6.49
N VAL A 105 -0.67 5.96 -7.81
CA VAL A 105 -1.78 6.73 -8.41
C VAL A 105 -3.15 6.15 -8.01
N SER A 106 -3.28 4.83 -7.93
CA SER A 106 -4.53 4.18 -7.49
C SER A 106 -4.83 4.48 -6.02
N HIS A 107 -3.79 4.48 -5.17
CA HIS A 107 -3.90 4.76 -3.74
C HIS A 107 -4.38 6.21 -3.49
N ILE A 108 -3.74 7.20 -4.11
CA ILE A 108 -4.20 8.60 -3.96
C ILE A 108 -5.60 8.80 -4.52
N THR A 109 -5.92 8.19 -5.66
CA THR A 109 -7.25 8.32 -6.28
C THR A 109 -8.35 7.78 -5.36
N GLY A 110 -8.17 6.60 -4.77
CA GLY A 110 -9.15 6.02 -3.84
C GLY A 110 -9.37 6.91 -2.62
N ASN A 111 -8.29 7.38 -2.00
CA ASN A 111 -8.38 8.26 -0.84
C ASN A 111 -9.05 9.60 -1.16
N LEU A 112 -8.71 10.23 -2.28
CA LEU A 112 -9.26 11.52 -2.66
C LEU A 112 -10.72 11.43 -3.10
N LEU A 113 -11.14 10.36 -3.77
CA LEU A 113 -12.55 10.11 -4.06
C LEU A 113 -13.36 10.04 -2.77
N ALA A 114 -12.91 9.25 -1.80
CA ALA A 114 -13.58 9.15 -0.50
C ALA A 114 -13.58 10.51 0.24
N ALA A 115 -12.47 11.25 0.21
CA ALA A 115 -12.39 12.59 0.81
C ALA A 115 -13.37 13.59 0.16
N VAL A 116 -13.51 13.57 -1.17
CA VAL A 116 -14.46 14.44 -1.91
C VAL A 116 -15.90 14.07 -1.60
N VAL A 117 -16.20 12.79 -1.33
CA VAL A 117 -17.56 12.34 -0.98
C VAL A 117 -17.89 12.63 0.48
N PHE A 118 -17.01 12.27 1.41
CA PHE A 118 -17.31 12.35 2.86
C PHE A 118 -16.85 13.66 3.52
N GLY A 119 -15.81 14.30 3.00
CA GLY A 119 -15.30 15.56 3.50
C GLY A 119 -16.37 16.66 3.55
N PRO A 120 -17.13 16.91 2.47
CA PRO A 120 -18.22 17.89 2.48
C PRO A 120 -19.31 17.55 3.51
N VAL A 121 -19.59 16.28 3.80
CA VAL A 121 -20.57 15.87 4.82
C VAL A 121 -20.10 16.31 6.20
N VAL A 122 -18.85 16.03 6.53
CA VAL A 122 -18.24 16.42 7.81
C VAL A 122 -18.17 17.95 7.92
N GLU A 123 -17.70 18.62 6.87
CA GLU A 123 -17.59 20.09 6.81
C GLU A 123 -18.97 20.76 6.92
N TYR A 124 -20.01 20.19 6.32
CA TYR A 124 -21.39 20.64 6.46
C TYR A 124 -21.88 20.57 7.90
N VAL A 125 -21.56 19.48 8.61
CA VAL A 125 -21.90 19.34 10.03
C VAL A 125 -21.12 20.36 10.85
N ILE A 126 -19.82 20.50 10.66
CA ILE A 126 -18.94 21.39 11.44
C ILE A 126 -19.23 22.87 11.10
N GLY A 127 -19.63 23.16 9.87
CA GLY A 127 -19.66 24.49 9.24
C GLY A 127 -20.41 25.60 9.97
N HIS A 128 -21.27 25.28 10.93
CA HIS A 128 -22.15 26.32 11.50
C HIS A 128 -21.91 26.69 12.97
N LYS A 129 -21.10 25.99 13.78
CA LYS A 129 -21.01 26.26 15.23
C LYS A 129 -19.73 25.86 15.96
N VAL A 130 -18.62 25.61 15.29
CA VAL A 130 -17.35 25.42 16.02
C VAL A 130 -16.76 26.80 16.31
N THR A 131 -16.83 27.22 17.56
CA THR A 131 -16.25 28.48 18.03
C THR A 131 -14.77 28.25 18.31
N LEU A 132 -13.88 28.62 17.39
CA LEU A 132 -12.47 28.77 17.67
C LEU A 132 -12.25 30.09 18.42
N SER A 133 -11.38 30.06 19.42
CA SER A 133 -11.05 31.24 20.22
C SER A 133 -10.24 32.23 19.37
N GLY A 134 -10.73 33.46 19.24
CA GLY A 134 -10.04 34.55 18.53
C GLY A 134 -10.82 35.13 17.35
N GLU A 135 -10.70 36.45 17.15
CA GLU A 135 -11.48 37.17 16.12
C GLU A 135 -11.15 36.72 14.69
N ARG A 136 -9.85 36.45 14.37
CA ARG A 136 -9.41 35.99 13.04
C ARG A 136 -9.88 34.58 12.75
N ALA A 137 -9.93 33.69 13.77
CA ALA A 137 -10.40 32.31 13.63
C ALA A 137 -11.93 32.23 13.44
N ARG A 138 -12.65 33.29 13.70
CA ARG A 138 -14.12 33.38 13.47
C ARG A 138 -14.48 33.65 12.02
N HIS A 139 -13.55 34.15 11.20
CA HIS A 139 -13.82 34.43 9.79
C HIS A 139 -14.10 33.11 9.04
N PRO A 140 -15.24 32.96 8.35
CA PRO A 140 -15.66 31.72 7.73
C PRO A 140 -14.64 31.14 6.74
N VAL A 141 -13.97 31.99 5.96
CA VAL A 141 -12.94 31.60 4.99
C VAL A 141 -11.73 31.02 5.70
N VAL A 142 -11.23 31.66 6.77
CA VAL A 142 -10.07 31.18 7.53
C VAL A 142 -10.40 29.84 8.19
N ARG A 143 -11.59 29.69 8.75
CA ARG A 143 -12.03 28.41 9.33
C ARG A 143 -12.12 27.32 8.28
N GLY A 144 -12.74 27.57 7.13
CA GLY A 144 -12.89 26.59 6.05
C GLY A 144 -11.56 26.25 5.37
N ALA A 145 -10.81 27.27 4.93
CA ALA A 145 -9.59 27.07 4.14
C ALA A 145 -8.33 26.71 4.95
N VAL A 146 -8.33 26.96 6.27
CA VAL A 146 -7.17 26.69 7.14
C VAL A 146 -7.54 25.78 8.29
N GLY A 147 -8.58 26.09 9.05
CA GLY A 147 -8.93 25.36 10.27
C GLY A 147 -9.31 23.90 10.00
N VAL A 148 -10.17 23.65 9.01
CA VAL A 148 -10.62 22.30 8.66
C VAL A 148 -9.49 21.44 8.09
N PRO A 149 -8.70 21.90 7.08
CA PRO A 149 -7.57 21.12 6.58
C PRO A 149 -6.54 20.81 7.65
N LEU A 150 -6.18 21.77 8.51
CA LEU A 150 -5.24 21.55 9.60
C LEU A 150 -5.76 20.54 10.62
N ALA A 151 -7.06 20.56 10.95
CA ALA A 151 -7.65 19.59 11.86
C ALA A 151 -7.61 18.16 11.27
N TRP A 152 -7.91 18.00 9.99
CA TRP A 152 -7.83 16.70 9.32
C TRP A 152 -6.38 16.22 9.16
N TYR A 153 -5.47 17.13 8.82
CA TYR A 153 -4.05 16.82 8.79
C TYR A 153 -3.54 16.38 10.17
N ALA A 154 -3.94 17.06 11.24
CA ALA A 154 -3.58 16.68 12.60
C ALA A 154 -4.11 15.28 12.98
N VAL A 155 -5.34 14.92 12.55
CA VAL A 155 -5.85 13.54 12.69
C VAL A 155 -4.94 12.56 11.96
N GLY A 156 -4.53 12.87 10.73
CA GLY A 156 -3.62 12.04 9.95
C GLY A 156 -2.28 11.83 10.66
N VAL A 157 -1.70 12.90 11.23
CA VAL A 157 -0.45 12.83 12.01
C VAL A 157 -0.63 11.95 13.26
N VAL A 158 -1.75 12.10 13.99
CA VAL A 158 -2.05 11.26 15.16
C VAL A 158 -2.19 9.79 14.75
N VAL A 159 -2.92 9.48 13.69
CA VAL A 159 -3.06 8.11 13.20
C VAL A 159 -1.71 7.54 12.77
N SER A 160 -0.91 8.31 12.04
CA SER A 160 0.41 7.90 11.59
C SER A 160 1.36 7.65 12.77
N PHE A 161 1.29 8.49 13.83
CA PHE A 161 2.10 8.37 15.03
C PHE A 161 1.82 7.09 15.83
N PHE A 162 0.57 6.61 15.81
CA PHE A 162 0.16 5.39 16.50
C PHE A 162 -0.05 4.20 15.55
N SER A 163 0.44 4.25 14.33
CA SER A 163 0.43 3.11 13.41
C SER A 163 1.37 2.00 13.88
N TRP A 164 0.97 0.74 13.67
CA TRP A 164 1.74 -0.44 14.12
C TRP A 164 2.97 -0.72 13.27
N GLY A 165 3.11 -0.04 12.16
CA GLY A 165 4.24 -0.13 11.26
C GLY A 165 4.35 1.09 10.36
N PRO A 166 5.31 1.10 9.45
CA PRO A 166 5.49 2.20 8.52
C PRO A 166 4.23 2.44 7.70
N SER A 167 3.63 3.61 7.81
CA SER A 167 2.38 3.95 7.14
C SER A 167 2.55 5.16 6.21
N ILE A 168 1.78 5.17 5.13
CA ILE A 168 1.67 6.26 4.16
C ILE A 168 0.26 6.28 3.60
N GLY A 169 -0.36 7.44 3.53
CA GLY A 169 -1.68 7.62 2.93
C GLY A 169 -2.62 8.46 3.75
N PHE A 170 -3.55 9.10 3.07
CA PHE A 170 -4.63 9.90 3.68
C PHE A 170 -5.76 9.02 4.25
N SER A 171 -5.65 7.70 4.14
CA SER A 171 -6.72 6.75 4.48
C SER A 171 -7.15 6.82 5.94
N GLY A 172 -6.23 7.03 6.90
CA GLY A 172 -6.60 7.24 8.29
C GLY A 172 -7.55 8.41 8.51
N VAL A 173 -7.37 9.50 7.76
CA VAL A 173 -8.30 10.64 7.75
C VAL A 173 -9.61 10.28 7.05
N VAL A 174 -9.57 9.53 5.96
CA VAL A 174 -10.78 9.03 5.26
C VAL A 174 -11.63 8.21 6.23
N PHE A 175 -11.05 7.31 7.00
CA PHE A 175 -11.77 6.53 8.00
C PHE A 175 -12.29 7.40 9.16
N PHE A 176 -11.57 8.45 9.55
CA PHE A 176 -12.11 9.46 10.46
C PHE A 176 -13.35 10.15 9.88
N LEU A 177 -13.33 10.53 8.62
CA LEU A 177 -14.49 11.12 7.94
C LEU A 177 -15.66 10.14 7.89
N PHE A 178 -15.41 8.85 7.63
CA PHE A 178 -16.42 7.80 7.69
C PHE A 178 -17.03 7.68 9.08
N GLY A 179 -16.20 7.53 10.12
CA GLY A 179 -16.65 7.43 11.51
C GLY A 179 -17.46 8.64 11.97
N PHE A 180 -17.06 9.84 11.52
CA PHE A 180 -17.81 11.05 11.81
C PHE A 180 -19.17 11.08 11.08
N ALA A 181 -19.18 10.74 9.80
CA ALA A 181 -20.38 10.82 8.97
C ALA A 181 -21.47 9.80 9.40
N VAL A 182 -21.06 8.56 9.78
CA VAL A 182 -22.02 7.52 10.19
C VAL A 182 -22.79 7.88 11.45
N VAL A 183 -22.26 8.71 12.34
CA VAL A 183 -22.96 9.15 13.55
C VAL A 183 -24.09 10.10 13.21
N PHE A 184 -23.88 11.05 12.29
CA PHE A 184 -24.90 12.05 11.92
C PHE A 184 -25.84 11.60 10.81
N TYR A 185 -25.33 10.81 9.86
CA TYR A 185 -26.04 10.41 8.65
C TYR A 185 -25.81 8.93 8.31
N PRO A 186 -26.18 7.96 9.19
CA PRO A 186 -25.81 6.56 9.02
C PRO A 186 -26.26 5.97 7.68
N LEU A 187 -27.51 6.14 7.30
CA LEU A 187 -28.05 5.62 6.02
C LEU A 187 -27.45 6.33 4.81
N ALA A 188 -27.29 7.67 4.89
CA ALA A 188 -26.66 8.40 3.80
C ALA A 188 -25.19 8.02 3.65
N SER A 189 -24.47 7.73 4.73
CA SER A 189 -23.08 7.26 4.67
C SER A 189 -22.94 5.92 3.94
N VAL A 190 -23.86 4.99 4.17
CA VAL A 190 -23.88 3.71 3.42
C VAL A 190 -24.15 3.95 1.92
N VAL A 191 -25.12 4.80 1.59
CA VAL A 191 -25.41 5.16 0.18
C VAL A 191 -24.22 5.86 -0.47
N LEU A 192 -23.58 6.79 0.25
CA LEU A 192 -22.39 7.49 -0.24
C LEU A 192 -21.20 6.55 -0.44
N LEU A 193 -21.04 5.52 0.41
CA LEU A 193 -20.01 4.50 0.24
C LEU A 193 -20.21 3.73 -1.06
N VAL A 194 -21.42 3.26 -1.33
CA VAL A 194 -21.75 2.56 -2.59
C VAL A 194 -21.56 3.49 -3.79
N ALA A 195 -21.96 4.77 -3.66
CA ALA A 195 -21.75 5.75 -4.71
C ALA A 195 -20.26 6.03 -4.96
N ASN A 196 -19.44 6.09 -3.90
CA ASN A 196 -17.99 6.23 -4.02
C ASN A 196 -17.37 5.07 -4.81
N ASP A 197 -17.75 3.82 -4.51
CA ASP A 197 -17.25 2.65 -5.20
C ASP A 197 -17.67 2.65 -6.68
N ALA A 198 -18.93 3.04 -6.97
CA ALA A 198 -19.41 3.20 -8.32
C ALA A 198 -18.63 4.28 -9.10
N VAL A 199 -18.32 5.42 -8.46
CA VAL A 199 -17.46 6.45 -9.06
C VAL A 199 -16.04 5.93 -9.27
N GLY A 200 -15.52 5.11 -8.36
CA GLY A 200 -14.22 4.44 -8.50
C GLY A 200 -14.16 3.57 -9.76
N VAL A 201 -15.19 2.75 -10.00
CA VAL A 201 -15.31 1.94 -11.23
C VAL A 201 -15.34 2.83 -12.47
N LEU A 202 -16.10 3.91 -12.43
CA LEU A 202 -16.20 4.86 -13.53
C LEU A 202 -14.86 5.54 -13.84
N VAL A 203 -14.14 6.00 -12.81
CA VAL A 203 -12.80 6.60 -12.98
C VAL A 203 -11.81 5.58 -13.54
N SER A 204 -11.89 4.32 -13.10
CA SER A 204 -11.07 3.23 -13.63
C SER A 204 -11.36 2.95 -15.09
N ALA A 205 -12.64 2.94 -15.47
CA ALA A 205 -13.05 2.77 -16.86
C ALA A 205 -12.63 3.94 -17.78
N LEU A 206 -12.59 5.17 -17.24
CA LEU A 206 -12.08 6.34 -17.96
C LEU A 206 -10.55 6.30 -18.11
N ARG A 207 -9.82 5.77 -17.14
CA ARG A 207 -8.35 5.69 -17.18
C ARG A 207 -7.85 4.53 -18.03
N SER A 208 -8.50 3.40 -17.92
CA SER A 208 -8.12 2.13 -18.56
C SER A 208 -9.36 1.42 -19.08
N PRO A 209 -9.95 1.91 -20.19
CA PRO A 209 -11.18 1.37 -20.75
C PRO A 209 -11.02 -0.08 -21.22
N VAL A 210 -9.81 -0.47 -21.57
CA VAL A 210 -9.42 -1.85 -21.88
C VAL A 210 -8.39 -2.31 -20.89
N SER A 211 -8.64 -3.42 -20.21
CA SER A 211 -7.69 -4.07 -19.31
C SER A 211 -7.35 -5.44 -19.89
N THR A 212 -6.06 -5.67 -20.15
CA THR A 212 -5.55 -6.97 -20.59
C THR A 212 -4.87 -7.67 -19.41
N ALA A 213 -5.14 -8.95 -19.25
CA ALA A 213 -4.43 -9.81 -18.32
C ALA A 213 -3.90 -11.03 -19.08
N SER A 214 -2.62 -11.32 -18.95
CA SER A 214 -2.04 -12.56 -19.43
C SER A 214 -2.13 -13.62 -18.32
N ALA A 215 -2.59 -14.80 -18.66
CA ALA A 215 -2.52 -15.94 -17.78
C ALA A 215 -1.05 -16.39 -17.69
N GLY A 216 -0.47 -16.31 -16.52
CA GLY A 216 0.91 -16.71 -16.23
C GLY A 216 1.08 -16.91 -14.74
N GLU A 217 2.08 -17.70 -14.35
CA GLU A 217 2.48 -17.80 -12.97
C GLU A 217 3.09 -16.46 -12.53
N GLY A 218 2.49 -15.82 -11.53
CA GLY A 218 2.95 -14.56 -10.99
C GLY A 218 2.60 -14.43 -9.52
N PHE A 219 3.51 -13.82 -8.75
CA PHE A 219 3.26 -13.48 -7.36
C PHE A 219 2.29 -12.29 -7.29
N VAL A 220 1.13 -12.48 -6.65
CA VAL A 220 0.14 -11.43 -6.43
C VAL A 220 -0.08 -11.25 -4.94
N THR A 221 0.24 -10.06 -4.41
CA THR A 221 -0.16 -9.70 -3.05
C THR A 221 -1.68 -9.50 -3.02
N PRO A 222 -2.43 -10.23 -2.18
CA PRO A 222 -3.87 -10.06 -2.08
C PRO A 222 -4.24 -8.63 -1.69
N SER A 223 -5.30 -8.08 -2.28
CA SER A 223 -5.71 -6.69 -2.01
C SER A 223 -6.01 -6.42 -0.54
N TRP A 224 -6.55 -7.40 0.18
CA TRP A 224 -6.85 -7.31 1.60
C TRP A 224 -5.58 -7.31 2.49
N ALA A 225 -4.43 -7.76 2.01
CA ALA A 225 -3.15 -7.70 2.73
C ALA A 225 -2.48 -6.32 2.66
N ASN A 226 -2.96 -5.44 1.79
CA ASN A 226 -2.47 -4.06 1.67
C ASN A 226 -3.28 -3.06 2.52
N VAL A 227 -4.17 -3.54 3.40
CA VAL A 227 -5.00 -2.70 4.26
C VAL A 227 -4.27 -2.43 5.58
N ALA A 228 -3.99 -1.16 5.89
CA ALA A 228 -3.47 -0.73 7.19
C ALA A 228 -4.60 -0.73 8.23
N LEU A 229 -4.93 -1.92 8.75
CA LEU A 229 -6.10 -2.16 9.60
C LEU A 229 -6.10 -1.28 10.86
N ASP A 230 -4.96 -1.18 11.53
CA ASP A 230 -4.74 -0.39 12.75
C ASP A 230 -5.03 1.10 12.55
N GLY A 231 -4.45 1.72 11.53
CA GLY A 231 -4.65 3.13 11.19
C GLY A 231 -6.10 3.43 10.76
N HIS A 232 -6.72 2.52 10.01
CA HIS A 232 -8.12 2.64 9.60
C HIS A 232 -9.07 2.54 10.80
N LEU A 233 -8.86 1.58 11.71
CA LEU A 233 -9.64 1.44 12.93
C LEU A 233 -9.49 2.64 13.86
N LEU A 234 -8.26 3.10 14.08
CA LEU A 234 -8.00 4.28 14.90
C LEU A 234 -8.69 5.51 14.30
N GLY A 235 -8.55 5.74 13.01
CA GLY A 235 -9.24 6.82 12.30
C GLY A 235 -10.76 6.75 12.49
N LEU A 236 -11.37 5.60 12.24
CA LEU A 236 -12.81 5.37 12.41
C LEU A 236 -13.29 5.70 13.83
N LEU A 237 -12.61 5.16 14.85
CA LEU A 237 -12.94 5.39 16.26
C LEU A 237 -12.81 6.86 16.66
N LEU A 238 -11.73 7.52 16.25
CA LEU A 238 -11.55 8.97 16.47
C LEU A 238 -12.66 9.78 15.80
N GLY A 239 -13.10 9.38 14.60
CA GLY A 239 -14.23 10.00 13.90
C GLY A 239 -15.55 9.85 14.66
N VAL A 240 -15.86 8.66 15.16
CA VAL A 240 -17.04 8.40 16.00
C VAL A 240 -16.99 9.23 17.27
N VAL A 241 -15.87 9.25 17.99
CA VAL A 241 -15.70 10.05 19.21
C VAL A 241 -15.91 11.55 18.94
N ALA A 242 -15.29 12.08 17.90
CA ALA A 242 -15.44 13.48 17.52
C ALA A 242 -16.88 13.83 17.17
N ALA A 243 -17.57 12.95 16.43
CA ALA A 243 -18.96 13.16 16.03
C ALA A 243 -19.90 13.12 17.24
N VAL A 244 -19.75 12.14 18.15
CA VAL A 244 -20.53 12.03 19.38
C VAL A 244 -20.31 13.26 20.28
N TYR A 245 -19.06 13.73 20.40
CA TYR A 245 -18.77 14.98 21.10
C TYR A 245 -19.53 16.18 20.50
N VAL A 246 -19.54 16.30 19.17
CA VAL A 246 -20.29 17.37 18.48
C VAL A 246 -21.79 17.19 18.64
N ALA A 247 -22.33 15.98 18.51
CA ALA A 247 -23.75 15.66 18.72
C ALA A 247 -24.20 16.07 20.12
N ARG A 248 -23.46 15.65 21.14
CA ARG A 248 -23.70 16.00 22.54
C ARG A 248 -23.70 17.51 22.78
N ARG A 249 -22.71 18.24 22.24
CA ARG A 249 -22.63 19.70 22.33
C ARG A 249 -23.82 20.42 21.69
N ARG A 250 -24.51 19.76 20.77
CA ARG A 250 -25.68 20.29 20.06
C ARG A 250 -27.01 19.81 20.62
N GLY A 251 -26.98 18.87 21.56
CA GLY A 251 -28.20 18.20 22.05
C GLY A 251 -28.89 17.39 20.94
N ALA A 252 -28.09 16.84 20.00
CA ALA A 252 -28.61 15.98 18.94
C ALA A 252 -28.67 14.53 19.46
N GLU A 253 -29.84 13.91 19.35
CA GLU A 253 -30.00 12.48 19.64
C GLU A 253 -29.45 11.64 18.49
N VAL A 254 -28.78 10.55 18.83
CA VAL A 254 -28.17 9.61 17.88
C VAL A 254 -28.81 8.25 18.06
N ASP A 255 -29.22 7.61 16.96
CA ASP A 255 -29.75 6.26 16.92
C ASP A 255 -28.60 5.25 16.84
N GLY A 256 -28.28 4.61 17.96
CA GLY A 256 -27.17 3.68 18.06
C GLY A 256 -27.30 2.44 17.16
N TYR A 257 -28.50 1.95 16.93
CA TYR A 257 -28.73 0.79 16.02
C TYR A 257 -28.38 1.15 14.58
N ARG A 258 -28.75 2.35 14.12
CA ARG A 258 -28.40 2.82 12.78
C ARG A 258 -26.92 3.08 12.63
N VAL A 259 -26.29 3.66 13.65
CA VAL A 259 -24.82 3.85 13.67
C VAL A 259 -24.12 2.51 13.63
N GLY A 260 -24.48 1.56 14.51
CA GLY A 260 -23.89 0.22 14.52
C GLY A 260 -24.07 -0.49 13.18
N GLY A 261 -25.28 -0.47 12.61
CA GLY A 261 -25.53 -1.04 11.28
C GLY A 261 -24.69 -0.41 10.17
N ALA A 262 -24.51 0.91 10.18
CA ALA A 262 -23.68 1.61 9.21
C ALA A 262 -22.17 1.28 9.39
N VAL A 263 -21.68 1.21 10.63
CA VAL A 263 -20.30 0.78 10.95
C VAL A 263 -20.06 -0.66 10.50
N LEU A 264 -21.03 -1.57 10.71
CA LEU A 264 -20.93 -2.96 10.24
C LEU A 264 -20.78 -3.02 8.71
N VAL A 265 -21.66 -2.36 7.98
CA VAL A 265 -21.63 -2.34 6.51
C VAL A 265 -20.32 -1.73 6.02
N LEU A 266 -19.92 -0.58 6.56
CA LEU A 266 -18.66 0.08 6.21
C LEU A 266 -17.45 -0.80 6.50
N GLY A 267 -17.40 -1.42 7.67
CA GLY A 267 -16.29 -2.29 8.06
C GLY A 267 -16.15 -3.52 7.17
N LEU A 268 -17.26 -4.10 6.72
CA LEU A 268 -17.24 -5.23 5.80
C LEU A 268 -16.84 -4.81 4.38
N VAL A 269 -17.38 -3.71 3.87
CA VAL A 269 -17.08 -3.20 2.52
C VAL A 269 -15.63 -2.70 2.42
N GLN A 270 -15.13 -2.02 3.45
CA GLN A 270 -13.78 -1.45 3.48
C GLN A 270 -12.72 -2.41 4.05
N SER A 271 -13.01 -3.69 4.07
CA SER A 271 -12.08 -4.76 4.46
C SER A 271 -11.48 -4.64 5.87
N LEU A 272 -12.18 -3.99 6.82
CA LEU A 272 -11.75 -3.96 8.23
C LEU A 272 -11.77 -5.36 8.91
N TYR A 273 -12.30 -6.36 8.22
CA TYR A 273 -12.25 -7.76 8.62
C TYR A 273 -10.95 -8.47 8.21
N ALA A 274 -10.03 -7.78 7.54
CA ALA A 274 -8.82 -8.39 6.99
C ALA A 274 -7.76 -8.64 8.07
N VAL A 275 -8.03 -9.57 8.97
CA VAL A 275 -7.05 -10.11 9.91
C VAL A 275 -6.28 -11.23 9.22
N TRP A 276 -4.98 -11.06 9.04
CA TRP A 276 -4.17 -11.98 8.27
C TRP A 276 -2.75 -12.15 8.82
N THR A 277 -2.11 -13.25 8.44
CA THR A 277 -0.69 -13.53 8.69
C THR A 277 -0.02 -13.99 7.41
N VAL A 278 1.32 -14.06 7.44
CA VAL A 278 2.13 -14.65 6.36
C VAL A 278 2.87 -15.85 6.93
N ASP A 279 2.88 -16.95 6.17
CA ASP A 279 3.70 -18.13 6.43
C ASP A 279 4.51 -18.43 5.16
N GLY A 280 5.81 -18.15 5.19
CA GLY A 280 6.66 -18.16 4.01
C GLY A 280 6.16 -17.23 2.91
N SER A 281 5.75 -17.77 1.77
CA SER A 281 5.13 -17.03 0.65
C SER A 281 3.59 -17.03 0.69
N THR A 282 2.96 -17.66 1.70
CA THR A 282 1.52 -17.87 1.78
C THR A 282 0.86 -16.83 2.68
N TYR A 283 -0.13 -16.12 2.15
CA TYR A 283 -0.98 -15.21 2.93
C TYR A 283 -2.19 -15.96 3.47
N ILE A 284 -2.40 -15.92 4.78
CA ILE A 284 -3.51 -16.60 5.48
C ILE A 284 -4.48 -15.56 6.02
N LEU A 285 -5.72 -15.53 5.50
CA LEU A 285 -6.78 -14.62 5.95
C LEU A 285 -7.72 -15.30 6.94
N TYR A 286 -7.79 -14.82 8.17
CA TYR A 286 -8.70 -15.26 9.21
C TYR A 286 -10.05 -14.55 9.12
N ARG A 287 -10.77 -14.75 8.02
CA ARG A 287 -11.99 -14.01 7.66
C ARG A 287 -13.07 -14.07 8.74
N ALA A 288 -13.32 -15.23 9.34
CA ALA A 288 -14.35 -15.39 10.36
C ALA A 288 -14.04 -14.57 11.62
N VAL A 289 -12.77 -14.56 12.05
CA VAL A 289 -12.29 -13.77 13.18
C VAL A 289 -12.47 -12.27 12.89
N GLY A 290 -12.07 -11.83 11.70
CA GLY A 290 -12.19 -10.44 11.29
C GLY A 290 -13.65 -9.98 11.20
N VAL A 291 -14.55 -10.78 10.64
CA VAL A 291 -15.99 -10.46 10.58
C VAL A 291 -16.61 -10.36 11.99
N ALA A 292 -16.27 -11.29 12.89
CA ALA A 292 -16.71 -11.21 14.28
C ALA A 292 -16.19 -9.94 14.97
N PHE A 293 -14.92 -9.58 14.73
CA PHE A 293 -14.32 -8.34 15.24
C PHE A 293 -15.06 -7.09 14.75
N VAL A 294 -15.37 -7.00 13.45
CA VAL A 294 -16.18 -5.89 12.88
C VAL A 294 -17.58 -5.85 13.49
N GLY A 295 -18.21 -7.01 13.74
CA GLY A 295 -19.49 -7.10 14.42
C GLY A 295 -19.45 -6.53 15.84
N VAL A 296 -18.44 -6.90 16.63
CA VAL A 296 -18.23 -6.36 17.98
C VAL A 296 -17.98 -4.85 17.91
N LEU A 297 -17.11 -4.38 17.01
CA LEU A 297 -16.84 -2.95 16.81
C LEU A 297 -18.12 -2.16 16.49
N ALA A 298 -18.97 -2.69 15.64
CA ALA A 298 -20.24 -2.08 15.26
C ALA A 298 -21.19 -1.91 16.46
N VAL A 299 -21.31 -2.95 17.29
CA VAL A 299 -22.13 -2.91 18.51
C VAL A 299 -21.56 -1.89 19.50
N LEU A 300 -20.26 -1.90 19.73
CA LEU A 300 -19.59 -0.98 20.65
C LEU A 300 -19.72 0.48 20.21
N ALA A 301 -19.51 0.76 18.93
CA ALA A 301 -19.64 2.10 18.36
C ALA A 301 -21.08 2.62 18.43
N GLY A 302 -22.06 1.77 18.11
CA GLY A 302 -23.47 2.10 18.22
C GLY A 302 -23.91 2.38 19.66
N TYR A 303 -23.53 1.52 20.59
CA TYR A 303 -23.81 1.70 22.03
C TYR A 303 -23.17 2.99 22.57
N PHE A 304 -21.92 3.25 22.25
CA PHE A 304 -21.24 4.49 22.63
C PHE A 304 -21.95 5.74 22.07
N ALA A 305 -22.31 5.70 20.79
CA ALA A 305 -22.95 6.83 20.13
C ALA A 305 -24.31 7.17 20.77
N GLU A 306 -25.12 6.16 21.09
CA GLU A 306 -26.43 6.35 21.72
C GLU A 306 -26.31 6.89 23.16
N VAL A 307 -25.51 6.23 24.00
CA VAL A 307 -25.37 6.57 25.42
C VAL A 307 -24.75 7.94 25.60
N GLU A 308 -23.65 8.24 24.90
CA GLU A 308 -22.92 9.48 25.09
C GLU A 308 -23.58 10.70 24.45
N SER A 309 -24.33 10.55 23.35
CA SER A 309 -25.08 11.66 22.75
C SER A 309 -26.26 12.12 23.60
N SER A 310 -26.95 11.18 24.27
CA SER A 310 -28.09 11.45 25.14
C SER A 310 -27.70 11.95 26.55
N SER A 311 -26.45 11.82 26.93
CA SER A 311 -25.98 12.23 28.26
C SER A 311 -25.92 13.76 28.43
N ARG A 312 -26.31 14.26 29.59
CA ARG A 312 -26.17 15.67 29.95
C ARG A 312 -24.68 16.08 29.98
N PRO A 313 -24.33 17.39 29.75
CA PRO A 313 -22.94 17.85 29.87
C PRO A 313 -22.35 17.50 31.23
N LEU A 314 -21.09 17.06 31.26
CA LEU A 314 -20.34 16.72 32.48
C LEU A 314 -20.44 17.86 33.50
N ARG A 315 -21.14 17.64 34.59
CA ARG A 315 -21.22 18.57 35.73
C ARG A 315 -20.70 17.97 37.02
N ALA A 316 -19.93 17.02 37.07
CA ALA A 316 -19.17 16.47 38.20
C ALA A 316 -19.03 14.95 38.12
N ILE A 317 -18.15 14.42 38.91
CA ILE A 317 -17.85 12.99 39.11
C ILE A 317 -19.09 12.15 39.50
N GLU A 318 -20.12 12.80 40.03
CA GLU A 318 -21.40 12.17 40.46
C GLU A 318 -22.25 11.63 39.30
N ASP A 319 -22.03 12.06 38.05
CA ASP A 319 -22.75 11.59 36.86
C ASP A 319 -22.15 10.32 36.23
N PHE A 320 -21.17 9.69 36.88
CA PHE A 320 -20.50 8.48 36.38
C PHE A 320 -21.31 7.22 36.67
N ALA A 321 -22.52 7.14 36.11
CA ALA A 321 -23.32 5.93 36.19
C ALA A 321 -22.58 4.74 35.55
N PRO A 322 -22.72 3.50 36.07
CA PRO A 322 -22.06 2.30 35.54
C PRO A 322 -22.24 2.12 34.03
N ARG A 323 -23.43 2.45 33.51
CA ARG A 323 -23.77 2.40 32.08
C ARG A 323 -22.89 3.31 31.23
N ARG A 324 -22.52 4.46 31.75
CA ARG A 324 -21.64 5.41 31.08
C ARG A 324 -20.18 4.98 31.13
N ALA A 325 -19.73 4.44 32.27
CA ALA A 325 -18.40 3.87 32.36
C ALA A 325 -18.19 2.75 31.34
N VAL A 326 -19.18 1.85 31.17
CA VAL A 326 -19.15 0.80 30.14
C VAL A 326 -19.11 1.41 28.74
N SER A 327 -19.94 2.42 28.46
CA SER A 327 -19.98 3.09 27.15
C SER A 327 -18.65 3.72 26.76
N VAL A 328 -18.04 4.49 27.67
CA VAL A 328 -16.74 5.12 27.44
C VAL A 328 -15.66 4.06 27.26
N SER A 329 -15.63 3.03 28.12
CA SER A 329 -14.67 1.93 28.02
C SER A 329 -14.78 1.15 26.73
N ALA A 330 -15.98 1.00 26.17
CA ALA A 330 -16.23 0.31 24.91
C ALA A 330 -15.46 0.89 23.71
N VAL A 331 -15.15 2.18 23.74
CA VAL A 331 -14.36 2.85 22.68
C VAL A 331 -12.95 3.17 23.17
N LEU A 332 -12.79 3.59 24.44
CA LEU A 332 -11.50 3.96 24.97
C LEU A 332 -10.51 2.77 25.02
N VAL A 333 -10.99 1.58 25.41
CA VAL A 333 -10.12 0.38 25.49
C VAL A 333 -9.53 0.03 24.11
N PRO A 334 -10.30 -0.12 23.03
CA PRO A 334 -9.73 -0.33 21.70
C PRO A 334 -8.76 0.77 21.27
N VAL A 335 -9.09 2.04 21.51
CA VAL A 335 -8.20 3.17 21.18
C VAL A 335 -6.89 3.08 21.96
N VAL A 336 -6.95 2.80 23.26
CA VAL A 336 -5.74 2.67 24.09
C VAL A 336 -4.88 1.49 23.63
N VAL A 337 -5.50 0.34 23.31
CA VAL A 337 -4.77 -0.83 22.81
C VAL A 337 -4.08 -0.50 21.47
N LEU A 338 -4.80 0.09 20.51
CA LEU A 338 -4.22 0.49 19.23
C LEU A 338 -3.05 1.47 19.42
N CYS A 339 -3.25 2.50 20.26
CA CYS A 339 -2.21 3.49 20.53
C CYS A 339 -1.00 2.90 21.30
N ALA A 340 -1.22 1.98 22.24
CA ALA A 340 -0.15 1.39 23.02
C ALA A 340 0.77 0.53 22.16
N VAL A 341 0.20 -0.30 21.28
CA VAL A 341 0.98 -1.10 20.33
C VAL A 341 1.74 -0.18 19.36
N GLY A 342 1.07 0.77 18.73
CA GLY A 342 1.71 1.72 17.82
C GLY A 342 2.82 2.55 18.48
N PHE A 343 2.61 2.94 19.76
CA PHE A 343 3.63 3.67 20.52
C PHE A 343 4.90 2.82 20.73
N VAL A 344 4.75 1.54 21.06
CA VAL A 344 5.90 0.64 21.24
C VAL A 344 6.63 0.41 19.90
N THR A 345 5.87 0.17 18.82
CA THR A 345 6.46 -0.09 17.50
C THR A 345 7.24 1.10 16.93
N GLY A 346 6.83 2.33 17.26
CA GLY A 346 7.50 3.55 16.82
C GLY A 346 8.92 3.74 17.38
N PHE A 347 9.28 3.06 18.48
CA PHE A 347 10.65 3.04 19.03
C PHE A 347 11.53 1.93 18.43
N GLY A 348 11.00 1.08 17.54
CA GLY A 348 11.78 0.02 16.92
C GLY A 348 13.04 0.57 16.23
N THR A 349 14.18 0.05 16.60
CA THR A 349 15.46 0.26 15.90
C THR A 349 15.63 -0.80 14.83
N VAL A 350 16.39 -0.50 13.81
CA VAL A 350 16.77 -1.39 12.73
C VAL A 350 18.27 -1.37 12.64
N SER A 351 18.88 -2.49 12.39
CA SER A 351 20.30 -2.60 12.08
C SER A 351 20.48 -3.22 10.69
N THR A 352 21.48 -2.76 9.97
CA THR A 352 21.93 -3.46 8.78
C THR A 352 22.59 -4.77 9.21
N VAL A 353 22.25 -5.85 8.52
CA VAL A 353 22.83 -7.17 8.82
C VAL A 353 24.32 -7.15 8.47
N ASP A 354 25.17 -7.56 9.43
CA ASP A 354 26.60 -7.73 9.20
C ASP A 354 26.85 -8.86 8.19
N ASP A 355 27.95 -8.80 7.45
CA ASP A 355 28.42 -9.80 6.48
C ASP A 355 27.55 -9.99 5.21
N VAL A 356 26.77 -8.99 4.79
CA VAL A 356 26.09 -8.98 3.49
C VAL A 356 26.70 -7.97 2.52
N GLU A 357 26.77 -8.35 1.23
CA GLU A 357 27.18 -7.40 0.18
C GLU A 357 26.13 -6.30 0.02
N THR A 358 26.53 -5.06 0.20
CA THR A 358 25.65 -3.89 0.16
C THR A 358 26.07 -2.90 -0.91
N VAL A 359 25.12 -2.20 -1.47
CA VAL A 359 25.32 -1.00 -2.29
C VAL A 359 24.85 0.21 -1.52
N GLU A 360 25.79 1.10 -1.20
CA GLU A 360 25.50 2.33 -0.46
C GLU A 360 24.98 3.43 -1.39
N VAL A 361 23.84 4.04 -1.04
CA VAL A 361 23.21 5.12 -1.81
C VAL A 361 22.82 6.26 -0.89
N GLU A 362 23.69 7.25 -0.72
CA GLU A 362 23.42 8.47 0.09
C GLU A 362 22.89 8.14 1.51
N GLY A 363 23.51 7.16 2.18
CA GLY A 363 23.15 6.71 3.51
C GLY A 363 22.05 5.65 3.56
N TYR A 364 21.59 5.16 2.42
CA TYR A 364 20.78 3.94 2.33
C TYR A 364 21.68 2.78 1.94
N SER A 365 21.50 1.62 2.59
CA SER A 365 22.16 0.38 2.24
C SER A 365 21.14 -0.52 1.51
N VAL A 366 21.48 -0.91 0.28
CA VAL A 366 20.66 -1.79 -0.57
C VAL A 366 21.34 -3.14 -0.65
N TRP A 367 20.65 -4.19 -0.25
CA TRP A 367 21.18 -5.55 -0.18
C TRP A 367 20.10 -6.60 -0.48
N TYR A 368 20.50 -7.85 -0.66
CA TYR A 368 19.59 -8.97 -0.88
C TYR A 368 19.77 -10.01 0.23
N GLY A 369 18.65 -10.56 0.71
CA GLY A 369 18.65 -11.64 1.68
C GLY A 369 17.58 -12.69 1.42
N GLU A 370 17.87 -13.91 1.84
CA GLU A 370 16.91 -15.02 1.86
C GLU A 370 16.60 -15.39 3.31
N ASP A 371 15.30 -15.58 3.60
CA ASP A 371 14.79 -15.96 4.92
C ASP A 371 15.27 -15.06 6.07
N VAL A 372 15.41 -13.76 5.77
CA VAL A 372 15.85 -12.76 6.74
C VAL A 372 14.68 -12.39 7.66
N GLU A 373 14.92 -12.28 8.96
CA GLU A 373 13.93 -11.79 9.90
C GLU A 373 13.50 -10.36 9.55
N ASN A 374 12.19 -10.14 9.54
CA ASN A 374 11.65 -8.79 9.37
C ASN A 374 11.70 -8.05 10.69
N GLU A 375 12.72 -7.22 10.90
CA GLU A 375 12.96 -6.46 12.13
C GLU A 375 11.83 -5.48 12.48
N ARG A 376 10.90 -5.23 11.56
CA ARG A 376 9.72 -4.37 11.79
C ARG A 376 8.49 -5.11 12.30
N VAL A 377 8.51 -6.42 12.35
CA VAL A 377 7.42 -7.19 12.97
C VAL A 377 7.65 -7.26 14.48
N VAL A 378 6.94 -6.40 15.19
CA VAL A 378 7.03 -6.37 16.65
C VAL A 378 6.14 -7.44 17.25
N SER A 379 6.72 -8.26 18.14
CA SER A 379 5.94 -9.08 19.06
C SER A 379 5.14 -8.17 19.99
N VAL A 380 3.83 -8.34 20.03
CA VAL A 380 2.98 -7.55 20.92
C VAL A 380 3.36 -7.88 22.38
N PRO A 381 3.82 -6.90 23.18
CA PRO A 381 4.16 -7.15 24.58
C PRO A 381 2.95 -7.75 25.31
N PHE A 382 3.17 -8.74 26.14
CA PHE A 382 2.16 -9.41 26.99
C PHE A 382 1.20 -10.38 26.26
N ILE A 383 1.30 -10.56 24.97
CA ILE A 383 0.58 -11.61 24.25
C ILE A 383 1.64 -12.59 23.78
N ASP A 384 1.74 -13.72 24.46
CA ASP A 384 2.62 -14.84 24.10
C ASP A 384 2.01 -15.59 22.91
N VAL A 385 1.83 -14.88 21.81
CA VAL A 385 1.64 -15.53 20.51
C VAL A 385 3.02 -16.06 20.17
N ALA A 386 3.14 -17.37 19.99
CA ALA A 386 4.39 -18.01 19.59
C ALA A 386 5.12 -17.12 18.58
N PRO A 387 6.42 -16.89 18.73
CA PRO A 387 7.14 -15.95 17.88
C PRO A 387 6.89 -16.36 16.42
N VAL A 388 6.04 -15.60 15.74
CA VAL A 388 5.86 -15.79 14.31
C VAL A 388 7.10 -15.14 13.71
N ASN A 389 8.13 -15.93 13.46
CA ASN A 389 9.31 -15.47 12.74
C ASN A 389 8.86 -15.13 11.33
N PHE A 390 8.57 -13.86 11.10
CA PHE A 390 8.30 -13.35 9.78
C PHE A 390 9.62 -13.18 9.05
N THR A 391 10.06 -14.24 8.39
CA THR A 391 11.18 -14.13 7.46
C THR A 391 10.69 -13.61 6.11
N VAL A 392 11.54 -12.88 5.43
CA VAL A 392 11.30 -12.38 4.09
C VAL A 392 12.53 -12.61 3.22
N SER A 393 12.29 -12.88 1.95
CA SER A 393 13.36 -13.00 0.96
C SER A 393 13.18 -11.94 -0.12
N GLY A 394 14.26 -11.26 -0.49
CA GLY A 394 14.23 -10.22 -1.52
C GLY A 394 15.25 -9.11 -1.32
N VAL A 395 15.07 -8.03 -2.09
CA VAL A 395 15.88 -6.82 -1.99
C VAL A 395 15.37 -5.95 -0.85
N ILE A 396 16.25 -5.65 0.07
CA ILE A 396 16.00 -4.89 1.28
C ILE A 396 16.75 -3.57 1.22
N VAL A 397 16.11 -2.51 1.65
CA VAL A 397 16.69 -1.18 1.78
C VAL A 397 16.65 -0.79 3.24
N THR A 398 17.81 -0.50 3.81
CA THR A 398 17.94 -0.05 5.20
C THR A 398 18.52 1.35 5.29
N ASN A 399 18.23 2.03 6.38
CA ASN A 399 18.91 3.25 6.82
C ASN A 399 18.78 3.29 8.35
N ASP A 400 19.85 3.03 9.05
CA ASP A 400 19.88 2.86 10.51
C ASP A 400 19.51 4.16 11.23
N ASP A 401 20.04 5.29 10.78
CA ASP A 401 19.78 6.62 11.38
C ASP A 401 18.29 6.99 11.35
N ARG A 402 17.56 6.53 10.33
CA ARG A 402 16.13 6.81 10.13
C ARG A 402 15.24 5.65 10.59
N GLY A 403 15.84 4.53 10.99
CA GLY A 403 15.15 3.30 11.30
C GLY A 403 14.35 2.75 10.11
N ILE A 404 14.89 2.85 8.90
CA ILE A 404 14.25 2.35 7.68
C ILE A 404 14.66 0.90 7.46
N TRP A 405 13.67 0.05 7.29
CA TRP A 405 13.82 -1.32 6.83
C TRP A 405 12.68 -1.62 5.85
N TYR A 406 12.98 -1.67 4.56
CA TYR A 406 11.99 -1.72 3.50
C TYR A 406 12.33 -2.82 2.49
N ARG A 407 11.43 -3.79 2.29
CA ARG A 407 11.55 -4.77 1.21
C ARG A 407 11.08 -4.14 -0.11
N ALA A 408 12.04 -3.75 -0.95
CA ALA A 408 11.76 -3.10 -2.24
C ALA A 408 11.22 -4.10 -3.29
N ALA A 409 11.71 -5.34 -3.28
CA ALA A 409 11.23 -6.40 -4.16
C ALA A 409 11.34 -7.78 -3.49
N SER A 410 10.34 -8.63 -3.63
CA SER A 410 10.44 -10.04 -3.19
C SER A 410 11.18 -10.89 -4.23
N THR A 411 11.78 -11.99 -3.80
CA THR A 411 12.47 -12.96 -4.66
C THR A 411 11.57 -13.46 -5.81
N GLU A 412 10.31 -13.80 -5.50
CA GLU A 412 9.34 -14.27 -6.50
C GLU A 412 9.04 -13.20 -7.55
N ARG A 413 8.96 -11.95 -7.12
CA ARG A 413 8.71 -10.84 -8.04
C ARG A 413 9.88 -10.58 -8.96
N LEU A 414 11.12 -10.78 -8.48
CA LEU A 414 12.32 -10.72 -9.30
C LEU A 414 12.46 -11.93 -10.23
N ARG A 415 11.96 -13.12 -9.82
CA ARG A 415 11.99 -14.33 -10.62
C ARG A 415 11.06 -14.28 -11.83
N THR A 416 9.86 -13.72 -11.65
CA THR A 416 8.76 -13.76 -12.63
C THR A 416 8.60 -12.49 -13.46
N GLY A 417 9.29 -11.41 -13.11
CA GLY A 417 9.13 -10.10 -13.74
C GLY A 417 10.40 -9.57 -14.41
N PRO A 418 10.27 -8.46 -15.15
CA PRO A 418 11.43 -7.69 -15.61
C PRO A 418 12.18 -7.09 -14.41
N SER A 419 13.30 -6.40 -14.71
CA SER A 419 14.00 -5.54 -13.74
C SER A 419 13.03 -4.68 -12.91
N ARG A 420 13.42 -4.37 -11.69
CA ARG A 420 12.65 -3.53 -10.77
C ARG A 420 13.36 -2.24 -10.49
N THR A 421 12.67 -1.15 -10.72
CA THR A 421 13.14 0.18 -10.39
C THR A 421 12.37 0.71 -9.19
N PHE A 422 13.06 1.33 -8.25
CA PHE A 422 12.47 2.07 -7.14
C PHE A 422 13.33 3.29 -6.79
N LEU A 423 12.74 4.24 -6.07
CA LEU A 423 13.41 5.46 -5.66
C LEU A 423 13.77 5.41 -4.18
N VAL A 424 15.02 5.73 -3.86
CA VAL A 424 15.46 6.12 -2.53
C VAL A 424 15.72 7.61 -2.49
N GLY A 425 15.63 8.26 -1.31
CA GLY A 425 15.83 9.69 -1.28
C GLY A 425 15.52 10.36 0.04
N GLY A 426 15.32 11.68 -0.05
CA GLY A 426 14.98 12.56 1.06
C GLY A 426 14.26 13.82 0.57
N LEU A 427 14.15 14.80 1.45
CA LEU A 427 13.58 16.10 1.06
C LEU A 427 14.48 16.77 -0.01
N GLY A 428 13.93 16.91 -1.22
CA GLY A 428 14.59 17.62 -2.32
C GLY A 428 15.58 16.80 -3.15
N TRP A 429 15.87 15.55 -2.82
CA TRP A 429 16.76 14.69 -3.60
C TRP A 429 16.22 13.25 -3.71
N HIS A 430 16.67 12.51 -4.72
CA HIS A 430 16.36 11.11 -4.95
C HIS A 430 17.44 10.46 -5.79
N ARG A 431 17.50 9.12 -5.71
CA ARG A 431 18.29 8.26 -6.60
C ARG A 431 17.40 7.12 -7.06
N GLU A 432 17.54 6.79 -8.31
CA GLU A 432 16.92 5.62 -8.91
C GLU A 432 17.82 4.40 -8.67
N VAL A 433 17.21 3.32 -8.21
CA VAL A 433 17.86 2.04 -7.98
C VAL A 433 17.14 1.01 -8.84
N GLU A 434 17.88 0.40 -9.75
CA GLU A 434 17.39 -0.70 -10.58
C GLU A 434 17.93 -2.02 -10.03
N VAL A 435 17.07 -3.04 -9.99
CA VAL A 435 17.43 -4.37 -9.52
C VAL A 435 17.06 -5.40 -10.57
N ASP A 436 18.06 -6.20 -10.91
CA ASP A 436 17.94 -7.31 -11.86
C ASP A 436 18.22 -8.64 -11.18
N ARG A 437 17.47 -9.67 -11.57
CA ARG A 437 17.81 -11.05 -11.27
C ARG A 437 18.24 -11.76 -12.54
N VAL A 438 19.47 -12.23 -12.56
CA VAL A 438 20.04 -13.00 -13.66
C VAL A 438 20.15 -14.44 -13.21
N GLY A 439 19.54 -15.39 -13.91
CA GLY A 439 19.47 -16.77 -13.42
C GLY A 439 19.58 -17.84 -14.49
N LEU A 440 19.81 -19.05 -14.03
CA LEU A 440 19.76 -20.32 -14.75
C LEU A 440 18.96 -21.33 -13.93
N GLU A 441 17.98 -21.98 -14.53
CA GLU A 441 17.23 -23.09 -13.93
C GLU A 441 17.66 -24.39 -14.58
N SER A 442 18.04 -25.38 -13.78
CA SER A 442 18.44 -26.71 -14.27
C SER A 442 17.22 -27.53 -14.72
N SER A 443 17.44 -28.55 -15.53
CA SER A 443 16.41 -29.52 -15.91
C SER A 443 15.78 -30.29 -14.73
N THR A 444 16.37 -30.17 -13.54
CA THR A 444 15.87 -30.76 -12.27
C THR A 444 15.07 -29.74 -11.43
N GLY A 445 14.90 -28.51 -11.90
CA GLY A 445 14.18 -27.45 -11.21
C GLY A 445 15.00 -26.68 -10.16
N ASN A 446 16.31 -27.01 -9.99
CA ASN A 446 17.17 -26.18 -9.15
C ASN A 446 17.61 -24.93 -9.89
N GLU A 447 17.69 -23.80 -9.18
CA GLU A 447 18.09 -22.51 -9.75
C GLU A 447 19.46 -22.06 -9.22
N SER A 448 20.24 -21.39 -10.07
CA SER A 448 21.38 -20.56 -9.68
C SER A 448 21.18 -19.17 -10.24
N TYR A 449 21.42 -18.13 -9.42
CA TYR A 449 21.16 -16.75 -9.81
C TYR A 449 22.00 -15.75 -9.06
N SER A 450 22.20 -14.59 -9.69
CA SER A 450 22.76 -13.39 -9.09
C SER A 450 21.69 -12.30 -9.01
N VAL A 451 21.74 -11.49 -7.94
CA VAL A 451 20.96 -10.27 -7.83
C VAL A 451 21.90 -9.09 -8.01
N LEU A 452 21.60 -8.28 -9.01
CA LEU A 452 22.38 -7.11 -9.41
C LEU A 452 21.65 -5.83 -9.00
N VAL A 453 22.36 -4.90 -8.41
CA VAL A 453 21.86 -3.55 -8.09
C VAL A 453 22.60 -2.54 -8.93
N THR A 454 21.85 -1.73 -9.67
CA THR A 454 22.38 -0.66 -10.51
C THR A 454 21.96 0.71 -9.97
N VAL A 455 22.93 1.58 -9.76
CA VAL A 455 22.73 2.97 -9.36
C VAL A 455 23.50 3.88 -10.30
N GLY A 456 22.80 4.67 -11.09
CA GLY A 456 23.40 5.46 -12.16
C GLY A 456 24.04 4.57 -13.23
N ASN A 457 25.37 4.56 -13.35
CA ASN A 457 26.12 3.74 -14.31
C ASN A 457 26.88 2.59 -13.66
N GLU A 458 26.77 2.41 -12.35
CA GLU A 458 27.46 1.34 -11.62
C GLU A 458 26.51 0.20 -11.31
N THR A 459 26.88 -1.01 -11.72
CA THR A 459 26.17 -2.26 -11.40
C THR A 459 27.05 -3.12 -10.50
N ARG A 460 26.48 -3.63 -9.40
CA ARG A 460 27.16 -4.55 -8.47
C ARG A 460 26.28 -5.74 -8.17
N ALA A 461 26.88 -6.92 -8.07
CA ALA A 461 26.22 -8.09 -7.53
C ALA A 461 26.15 -7.96 -6.00
N VAL A 462 24.94 -8.07 -5.46
CA VAL A 462 24.70 -8.06 -4.01
C VAL A 462 24.37 -9.46 -3.47
N TYR A 463 24.24 -10.43 -4.37
CA TYR A 463 23.99 -11.82 -3.99
C TYR A 463 24.29 -12.76 -5.15
N ASP A 464 24.95 -13.85 -4.85
CA ASP A 464 25.14 -15.00 -5.74
C ASP A 464 24.67 -16.28 -5.04
N SER A 465 23.71 -16.96 -5.63
CA SER A 465 23.20 -18.22 -5.08
C SER A 465 24.16 -19.39 -5.37
N PRO A 466 24.08 -20.49 -4.60
CA PRO A 466 24.85 -21.70 -4.91
C PRO A 466 24.56 -22.23 -6.32
N PRO A 467 25.53 -22.96 -6.93
CA PRO A 467 25.34 -23.59 -8.24
C PRO A 467 24.14 -24.53 -8.27
N ALA A 468 23.34 -24.46 -9.32
CA ALA A 468 22.22 -25.35 -9.57
C ALA A 468 22.74 -26.71 -10.06
N ARG A 469 22.49 -27.75 -9.27
CA ARG A 469 22.87 -29.10 -9.61
C ARG A 469 22.02 -29.61 -10.77
N THR A 470 22.66 -30.22 -11.77
CA THR A 470 21.99 -30.97 -12.81
C THR A 470 22.25 -32.48 -12.63
N ARG A 471 21.52 -33.32 -13.34
CA ARG A 471 21.78 -34.75 -13.44
C ARG A 471 22.50 -35.12 -14.75
N THR A 472 22.97 -34.11 -15.48
CA THR A 472 23.56 -34.29 -16.80
C THR A 472 25.04 -34.54 -16.67
N GLU A 473 25.47 -35.64 -17.28
CA GLU A 473 26.87 -36.01 -17.44
C GLU A 473 27.16 -36.18 -18.94
N VAL A 474 28.21 -35.53 -19.41
CA VAL A 474 28.63 -35.59 -20.82
C VAL A 474 30.13 -35.88 -20.87
N ASP A 475 30.53 -36.94 -21.53
CA ASP A 475 31.92 -37.37 -21.68
C ASP A 475 32.70 -37.45 -20.34
N GLY A 476 32.03 -37.96 -19.29
CA GLY A 476 32.58 -38.09 -17.94
C GLY A 476 32.63 -36.76 -17.15
N TRP A 477 32.12 -35.68 -17.68
CA TRP A 477 31.94 -34.38 -17.00
C TRP A 477 30.54 -34.26 -16.41
N SER A 478 30.44 -34.09 -15.10
CA SER A 478 29.22 -33.66 -14.41
C SER A 478 29.06 -32.17 -14.59
N LEU A 479 27.88 -31.75 -15.05
CA LEU A 479 27.58 -30.36 -15.37
C LEU A 479 26.72 -29.76 -14.28
N ASN A 480 27.04 -28.56 -13.78
CA ASN A 480 26.18 -27.74 -12.92
C ASN A 480 26.06 -26.35 -13.54
N LEU A 481 24.93 -25.72 -13.33
CA LEU A 481 24.72 -24.33 -13.78
C LEU A 481 25.12 -23.40 -12.66
N THR A 482 25.83 -22.32 -12.98
CA THR A 482 26.22 -21.29 -12.01
C THR A 482 26.03 -19.90 -12.60
N VAL A 483 25.70 -18.96 -11.72
CA VAL A 483 25.68 -17.53 -12.06
C VAL A 483 26.47 -16.82 -10.96
N GLU A 484 27.50 -16.09 -11.35
CA GLU A 484 28.37 -15.34 -10.44
C GLU A 484 28.58 -13.93 -10.99
N GLY A 485 28.34 -12.91 -10.18
CA GLY A 485 28.46 -11.50 -10.60
C GLY A 485 27.56 -11.13 -11.79
N GLY A 486 26.49 -11.89 -12.03
CA GLY A 486 25.60 -11.73 -13.18
C GLY A 486 26.05 -12.47 -14.45
N GLU A 487 27.21 -13.13 -14.46
CA GLU A 487 27.68 -13.94 -15.57
C GLU A 487 27.16 -15.36 -15.47
N ARG A 488 26.51 -15.86 -16.52
CA ARG A 488 26.00 -17.22 -16.64
C ARG A 488 27.08 -18.16 -17.09
N ALA A 489 27.28 -19.26 -16.39
CA ALA A 489 28.30 -20.24 -16.70
C ALA A 489 27.84 -21.68 -16.43
N VAL A 490 28.59 -22.66 -16.98
CA VAL A 490 28.48 -24.06 -16.63
C VAL A 490 29.75 -24.46 -15.85
N ALA A 491 29.56 -24.97 -14.65
CA ALA A 491 30.61 -25.59 -13.86
C ALA A 491 30.71 -27.07 -14.23
N MET A 492 31.80 -27.46 -14.86
CA MET A 492 32.11 -28.81 -15.29
C MET A 492 33.03 -29.48 -14.26
N ARG A 493 32.71 -30.70 -13.82
CA ARG A 493 33.53 -31.46 -12.86
C ARG A 493 33.80 -32.87 -13.34
N ARG A 494 35.07 -33.27 -13.33
CA ARG A 494 35.50 -34.65 -13.63
C ARG A 494 36.55 -35.07 -12.59
N GLY A 495 36.17 -35.91 -11.64
CA GLY A 495 37.00 -36.27 -10.49
C GLY A 495 37.34 -35.05 -9.61
N SER A 496 38.62 -34.70 -9.49
CA SER A 496 39.10 -33.51 -8.77
C SER A 496 39.21 -32.26 -9.65
N GLU A 497 39.06 -32.40 -10.96
CA GLU A 497 39.15 -31.27 -11.90
C GLU A 497 37.81 -30.57 -11.98
N THR A 498 37.86 -29.23 -11.84
CA THR A 498 36.69 -28.36 -11.98
C THR A 498 37.01 -27.22 -12.95
N ARG A 499 36.12 -26.93 -13.88
CA ARG A 499 36.21 -25.80 -14.82
C ARG A 499 34.91 -25.07 -14.90
N THR A 500 34.95 -23.73 -14.85
CA THR A 500 33.81 -22.87 -15.07
C THR A 500 33.89 -22.28 -16.47
N VAL A 501 32.84 -22.44 -17.26
CA VAL A 501 32.80 -22.06 -18.66
C VAL A 501 31.66 -21.08 -18.87
N PRO A 502 31.93 -19.81 -19.22
CA PRO A 502 30.90 -18.82 -19.49
C PRO A 502 29.97 -19.24 -20.65
N LEU A 503 28.68 -19.10 -20.47
CA LEU A 503 27.70 -19.34 -21.52
C LEU A 503 27.71 -18.20 -22.54
N ARG A 504 27.66 -18.59 -23.84
CA ARG A 504 27.64 -17.66 -24.98
C ARG A 504 26.40 -17.93 -25.85
N GLU A 505 25.95 -16.92 -26.59
CA GLU A 505 24.85 -17.08 -27.55
C GLU A 505 25.15 -18.02 -28.71
N ARG A 506 26.45 -18.22 -29.03
CA ARG A 506 26.87 -19.11 -30.11
C ARG A 506 27.37 -20.40 -29.57
N MET A 507 27.21 -21.46 -30.37
CA MET A 507 27.78 -22.77 -30.10
C MET A 507 29.29 -22.67 -29.88
N PHE A 508 29.77 -23.33 -28.83
CA PHE A 508 31.19 -23.45 -28.52
C PHE A 508 31.47 -24.82 -27.90
N THR A 509 32.72 -25.27 -27.94
CA THR A 509 33.13 -26.59 -27.38
C THR A 509 34.27 -26.39 -26.41
N VAL A 510 34.18 -27.05 -25.26
CA VAL A 510 35.22 -27.08 -24.22
C VAL A 510 35.41 -28.52 -23.75
N GLU A 511 36.66 -29.05 -23.78
CA GLU A 511 37.02 -30.42 -23.36
C GLU A 511 36.14 -31.52 -24.00
N GLY A 512 35.77 -31.36 -25.26
CA GLY A 512 34.93 -32.31 -25.97
C GLY A 512 33.42 -32.17 -25.73
N VAL A 513 33.01 -31.27 -24.82
CA VAL A 513 31.61 -30.96 -24.54
C VAL A 513 31.20 -29.73 -25.34
N GLY A 514 30.23 -29.87 -26.22
CA GLY A 514 29.62 -28.77 -26.97
C GLY A 514 28.47 -28.14 -26.20
N PHE A 515 28.44 -26.80 -26.12
CA PHE A 515 27.41 -26.02 -25.50
C PHE A 515 26.71 -25.14 -26.53
N GLU A 516 25.41 -24.94 -26.36
CA GLU A 516 24.59 -24.04 -27.17
C GLU A 516 23.47 -23.46 -26.32
N THR A 517 23.12 -22.20 -26.56
CA THR A 517 21.92 -21.60 -25.97
C THR A 517 20.95 -21.29 -27.10
N ASP A 518 19.80 -22.00 -27.13
CA ASP A 518 18.77 -21.87 -28.13
C ASP A 518 17.45 -21.50 -27.44
N ASP A 519 16.88 -20.36 -27.84
CA ASP A 519 15.65 -19.77 -27.25
C ASP A 519 15.61 -19.81 -25.71
N GLY A 520 16.74 -19.45 -25.10
CA GLY A 520 16.91 -19.47 -23.63
C GLY A 520 17.13 -20.86 -23.02
N THR A 521 17.15 -21.93 -23.81
CA THR A 521 17.45 -23.28 -23.35
C THR A 521 18.94 -23.52 -23.47
N VAL A 522 19.59 -23.97 -22.39
CA VAL A 522 21.01 -24.38 -22.39
C VAL A 522 21.09 -25.87 -22.76
N LEU A 523 21.76 -26.13 -23.86
CA LEU A 523 21.97 -27.47 -24.41
C LEU A 523 23.43 -27.88 -24.25
N ALA A 524 23.68 -29.16 -23.91
CA ALA A 524 25.04 -29.74 -23.86
C ALA A 524 25.06 -31.14 -24.50
N GLY A 525 26.18 -31.48 -25.16
CA GLY A 525 26.37 -32.77 -25.77
C GLY A 525 27.85 -33.08 -26.10
N ALA A 526 28.19 -34.33 -26.37
CA ALA A 526 29.55 -34.73 -26.73
C ALA A 526 29.83 -34.38 -28.22
N GLY A 527 30.77 -33.50 -28.50
CA GLY A 527 31.14 -33.07 -29.85
C GLY A 527 29.95 -32.54 -30.67
N ASP A 528 29.75 -33.05 -31.89
CA ASP A 528 28.65 -32.68 -32.80
C ASP A 528 27.41 -33.59 -32.67
N THR A 529 27.31 -34.41 -31.60
CA THR A 529 26.19 -35.32 -31.39
C THR A 529 24.96 -34.63 -30.84
N THR A 530 23.86 -35.38 -30.68
CA THR A 530 22.59 -34.90 -30.11
C THR A 530 22.83 -34.26 -28.74
N ARG A 531 22.36 -33.05 -28.57
CA ARG A 531 22.45 -32.29 -27.33
C ARG A 531 21.23 -32.50 -26.47
N ALA A 532 21.44 -32.58 -25.17
CA ALA A 532 20.38 -32.62 -24.16
C ALA A 532 20.22 -31.27 -23.49
N ALA A 533 18.99 -30.93 -23.10
CA ALA A 533 18.72 -29.74 -22.32
C ALA A 533 19.29 -29.90 -20.92
N VAL A 534 20.16 -29.01 -20.52
CA VAL A 534 20.77 -28.94 -19.18
C VAL A 534 19.98 -28.00 -18.28
N GLY A 535 19.42 -26.98 -18.86
CA GLY A 535 18.59 -25.99 -18.16
C GLY A 535 18.11 -24.87 -19.05
N ARG A 536 17.59 -23.83 -18.44
CA ARG A 536 17.08 -22.63 -19.14
C ARG A 536 17.55 -21.33 -18.46
N VAL A 537 17.58 -20.27 -19.25
CA VAL A 537 17.85 -18.92 -18.78
C VAL A 537 16.61 -18.36 -18.09
N THR A 538 16.78 -17.77 -16.90
CA THR A 538 15.71 -17.12 -16.13
C THR A 538 16.09 -15.67 -15.78
N GLY A 539 15.10 -14.84 -15.45
CA GLY A 539 15.31 -13.44 -15.07
C GLY A 539 15.56 -12.51 -16.26
N ALA A 540 16.17 -11.35 -16.00
CA ALA A 540 16.42 -10.33 -17.01
C ALA A 540 17.31 -10.89 -18.14
N ARG A 541 16.93 -10.62 -19.40
CA ARG A 541 17.76 -10.92 -20.57
C ARG A 541 18.88 -9.87 -20.66
N GLN A 542 19.93 -10.03 -19.86
CA GLN A 542 21.19 -9.43 -20.23
C GLN A 542 21.77 -10.22 -21.40
N ASN A 543 22.21 -9.53 -22.45
CA ASN A 543 22.85 -10.16 -23.60
C ASN A 543 23.96 -11.08 -23.10
N LEU A 544 23.83 -12.38 -23.38
CA LEU A 544 24.94 -13.32 -23.26
C LEU A 544 26.10 -12.69 -24.03
N SER A 545 27.29 -12.64 -23.44
CA SER A 545 28.48 -11.98 -24.06
C SER A 545 28.63 -12.45 -25.50
N ARG A 546 28.59 -11.51 -26.46
CA ARG A 546 28.76 -11.78 -27.91
C ARG A 546 30.10 -12.44 -28.20
#